data_0cd347442e2265d991414b791c5104cb
#
_entry.id   0cd347442e2265d991414b791c5104cb
#
_cell.length_a   1.000
_cell.length_b   1.000
_cell.length_c   1.000
_cell.angle_alpha   90.00
_cell.angle_beta   90.00
_cell.angle_gamma   90.00
#
_symmetry.space_group_name_H-M   'P 1'
#
loop_
_entity.id
_entity.type
_entity.pdbx_description
1 polymer ?
#
loop_
_entity_poly.entity_id
_entity_poly.type
_entity_poly.pdbx_seq_one_letter_code
_entity_poly.pdbx_strand_id
1 'polypeptide(L)'
;MKKKRTNPEPSASGAKKRRREEDDEEVGCSHAAVEDRAVSEDQFLRLDDELTFSDTSVALRMMRAQFPRIDQASVPPFILQSQLYSSVNDRTQVDRELECLRREKVVRVFKLNTGQDDHAVIFLDDYLNQVDRIVKRMEEKKQSDLEIFKWFKGHVLDSKLEPSIGHHELFSLLSLGGKVKDAHITLLINAGLLTRQLIDPDMYWFAIPSIGKLWKGLLQXCWCWFLIKRDL
;
A
#
# COMPACT_ATOMS: atom_id res chain seq x y z
N MET A 1 35.84 -23.13 -64.44
CA MET A 1 34.66 -22.36 -64.86
C MET A 1 33.82 -22.01 -63.62
N LYS A 2 33.88 -20.75 -63.14
CA LYS A 2 33.14 -20.27 -62.00
C LYS A 2 31.93 -19.49 -62.50
N LYS A 3 30.72 -19.96 -62.12
CA LYS A 3 29.46 -19.21 -62.36
C LYS A 3 29.19 -18.29 -61.22
N LYS A 4 29.16 -16.99 -61.48
CA LYS A 4 28.67 -15.94 -60.58
C LYS A 4 27.14 -15.99 -60.52
N ARG A 5 26.58 -16.09 -59.33
CA ARG A 5 25.15 -15.86 -59.08
C ARG A 5 24.96 -14.44 -58.57
N THR A 6 24.17 -13.66 -59.28
CA THR A 6 23.72 -12.34 -58.89
C THR A 6 22.45 -12.44 -58.03
N ASN A 7 22.45 -11.79 -56.86
CA ASN A 7 21.30 -11.66 -56.02
C ASN A 7 20.43 -10.46 -56.48
N PRO A 8 19.11 -10.58 -56.51
CA PRO A 8 18.24 -9.42 -56.72
C PRO A 8 17.92 -8.72 -55.40
N GLU A 9 17.91 -7.40 -55.42
CA GLU A 9 17.49 -6.52 -54.30
C GLU A 9 16.02 -6.64 -53.99
N PRO A 10 15.60 -6.57 -52.70
CA PRO A 10 14.18 -6.47 -52.34
C PRO A 10 13.73 -5.02 -52.31
N SER A 11 12.62 -4.76 -52.96
CA SER A 11 11.91 -3.48 -52.99
C SER A 11 11.38 -3.07 -51.59
N ALA A 12 11.64 -1.83 -51.22
CA ALA A 12 11.13 -1.21 -49.99
C ALA A 12 9.61 -0.95 -50.08
N SER A 13 8.82 -1.66 -49.27
CA SER A 13 7.43 -1.27 -49.00
C SER A 13 7.41 -0.49 -47.68
N GLY A 14 7.04 0.78 -47.78
CA GLY A 14 6.98 1.67 -46.61
C GLY A 14 5.83 1.30 -45.64
N ALA A 15 6.19 0.79 -44.49
CA ALA A 15 5.26 0.63 -43.38
C ALA A 15 5.12 1.98 -42.66
N LYS A 16 3.99 2.65 -42.80
CA LYS A 16 3.60 3.81 -42.04
C LYS A 16 3.41 3.38 -40.57
N LYS A 17 4.39 3.70 -39.73
CA LYS A 17 4.33 3.55 -38.28
C LYS A 17 3.33 4.58 -37.75
N ARG A 18 2.13 4.13 -37.39
CA ARG A 18 1.16 4.93 -36.63
C ARG A 18 1.75 5.18 -35.24
N ARG A 19 2.09 6.43 -35.02
CA ARG A 19 2.41 6.93 -33.69
C ARG A 19 1.11 6.92 -32.88
N ARG A 20 1.01 6.08 -31.88
CA ARG A 20 -0.01 6.20 -30.84
C ARG A 20 0.43 7.37 -29.96
N GLU A 21 -0.30 8.44 -30.03
CA GLU A 21 -0.28 9.49 -29.02
C GLU A 21 -0.99 8.90 -27.80
N GLU A 22 -0.25 8.65 -26.76
CA GLU A 22 -0.78 8.33 -25.46
C GLU A 22 -1.27 9.65 -24.85
N ASP A 23 -2.57 9.88 -24.92
CA ASP A 23 -3.20 10.96 -24.18
C ASP A 23 -3.17 10.56 -22.70
N ASP A 24 -2.23 11.11 -21.95
CA ASP A 24 -2.24 11.11 -20.50
C ASP A 24 -3.39 11.99 -20.03
N GLU A 25 -4.62 11.47 -20.01
CA GLU A 25 -5.72 12.10 -19.30
C GLU A 25 -5.39 12.06 -17.79
N GLU A 26 -4.94 13.20 -17.28
CA GLU A 26 -4.89 13.44 -15.84
C GLU A 26 -6.31 13.31 -15.28
N VAL A 27 -6.62 12.13 -14.73
CA VAL A 27 -7.85 11.93 -13.98
C VAL A 27 -7.65 12.63 -12.63
N GLY A 28 -8.08 13.89 -12.59
CA GLY A 28 -8.04 14.66 -11.35
C GLY A 28 -8.92 14.00 -10.29
N CYS A 29 -8.33 13.57 -9.21
CA CYS A 29 -9.05 13.23 -7.99
C CYS A 29 -9.61 14.56 -7.42
N SER A 30 -10.86 14.83 -7.70
CA SER A 30 -11.51 16.01 -7.14
C SER A 30 -11.94 15.73 -5.70
N HIS A 31 -11.01 15.94 -4.76
CA HIS A 31 -11.39 16.14 -3.36
C HIS A 31 -11.04 17.57 -3.00
N ALA A 32 -12.07 18.39 -2.88
CA ALA A 32 -11.95 19.78 -2.47
C ALA A 32 -11.52 19.85 -1.00
N ALA A 33 -10.48 20.63 -0.73
CA ALA A 33 -10.12 21.00 0.62
C ALA A 33 -11.29 21.74 1.28
N VAL A 34 -11.73 21.28 2.45
CA VAL A 34 -12.79 21.90 3.23
C VAL A 34 -12.21 23.13 3.91
N GLU A 35 -12.43 24.30 3.33
CA GLU A 35 -12.24 25.57 4.05
C GLU A 35 -13.50 25.87 4.89
N ASP A 36 -13.27 26.16 6.16
CA ASP A 36 -14.28 26.44 7.16
C ASP A 36 -14.98 27.78 6.84
N ARG A 37 -16.12 27.70 6.13
CA ARG A 37 -16.98 28.84 5.85
C ARG A 37 -18.41 28.51 6.28
N ALA A 38 -19.06 29.39 7.00
CA ALA A 38 -20.44 29.28 7.40
C ALA A 38 -21.35 29.01 6.20
N VAL A 39 -21.91 27.83 6.17
CA VAL A 39 -22.68 27.28 5.06
C VAL A 39 -24.15 27.68 5.19
N SER A 40 -24.70 28.32 4.17
CA SER A 40 -26.13 28.60 4.08
C SER A 40 -26.93 27.32 3.80
N GLU A 41 -28.19 27.28 4.22
CA GLU A 41 -29.09 26.10 4.07
C GLU A 41 -29.19 25.58 2.61
N ASP A 42 -29.05 26.45 1.63
CA ASP A 42 -29.03 26.07 0.21
C ASP A 42 -27.74 25.32 -0.20
N GLN A 43 -26.65 25.49 0.52
CA GLN A 43 -25.41 24.74 0.29
C GLN A 43 -25.48 23.33 0.89
N PHE A 44 -26.27 23.16 1.96
CA PHE A 44 -26.42 21.86 2.61
C PHE A 44 -27.13 20.84 1.70
N LEU A 45 -28.07 21.30 0.89
CA LEU A 45 -28.81 20.46 -0.07
C LEU A 45 -27.96 20.04 -1.29
N ARG A 46 -26.92 20.82 -1.63
CA ARG A 46 -25.96 20.45 -2.70
C ARG A 46 -24.86 19.52 -2.26
N LEU A 47 -24.58 19.42 -0.97
CA LEU A 47 -23.58 18.54 -0.40
C LEU A 47 -24.00 17.06 -0.44
N ASP A 48 -25.31 16.79 -0.45
CA ASP A 48 -25.81 15.41 -0.51
C ASP A 48 -25.58 14.77 -1.89
N ASP A 49 -25.50 15.56 -2.96
CA ASP A 49 -25.27 15.05 -4.32
C ASP A 49 -23.77 14.80 -4.64
N GLU A 50 -22.86 15.40 -3.87
CA GLU A 50 -21.42 15.26 -4.11
C GLU A 50 -20.74 14.17 -3.24
N LEU A 51 -21.46 13.65 -2.24
CA LEU A 51 -20.96 12.57 -1.38
C LEU A 51 -21.24 11.18 -1.97
N THR A 52 -21.01 11.01 -3.25
CA THR A 52 -21.02 9.68 -3.85
C THR A 52 -19.74 8.94 -3.44
N PHE A 53 -19.78 8.27 -2.29
CA PHE A 53 -18.73 7.34 -1.91
C PHE A 53 -18.66 6.24 -2.97
N SER A 54 -17.49 6.06 -3.54
CA SER A 54 -17.28 4.96 -4.48
C SER A 54 -17.51 3.61 -3.79
N ASP A 55 -17.97 2.63 -4.54
CA ASP A 55 -18.19 1.27 -4.04
C ASP A 55 -16.95 0.70 -3.35
N THR A 56 -15.78 0.99 -3.87
CA THR A 56 -14.49 0.58 -3.27
C THR A 56 -14.28 1.22 -1.90
N SER A 57 -14.54 2.51 -1.76
CA SER A 57 -14.40 3.23 -0.49
C SER A 57 -15.37 2.71 0.56
N VAL A 58 -16.60 2.43 0.16
CA VAL A 58 -17.62 1.84 1.03
C VAL A 58 -17.20 0.44 1.46
N ALA A 59 -16.78 -0.41 0.51
CA ALA A 59 -16.31 -1.77 0.78
C ALA A 59 -15.13 -1.77 1.76
N LEU A 60 -14.14 -0.88 1.55
CA LEU A 60 -12.97 -0.74 2.44
C LEU A 60 -13.39 -0.39 3.87
N ARG A 61 -14.27 0.60 4.04
CA ARG A 61 -14.74 1.04 5.36
C ARG A 61 -15.56 -0.05 6.06
N MET A 62 -16.42 -0.75 5.31
CA MET A 62 -17.21 -1.87 5.85
C MET A 62 -16.32 -3.02 6.31
N MET A 63 -15.36 -3.42 5.49
CA MET A 63 -14.40 -4.49 5.82
C MET A 63 -13.52 -4.12 7.02
N ARG A 64 -13.08 -2.85 7.09
CA ARG A 64 -12.34 -2.32 8.26
C ARG A 64 -13.17 -2.46 9.55
N ALA A 65 -14.45 -2.08 9.48
CA ALA A 65 -15.37 -2.13 10.63
C ALA A 65 -15.66 -3.56 11.08
N GLN A 66 -15.68 -4.51 10.14
CA GLN A 66 -15.92 -5.93 10.38
C GLN A 66 -14.67 -6.70 10.80
N PHE A 67 -13.50 -6.06 10.78
CA PHE A 67 -12.24 -6.76 11.11
C PHE A 67 -12.31 -7.29 12.56
N PRO A 68 -12.05 -8.57 12.78
CA PRO A 68 -12.17 -9.17 14.11
C PRO A 68 -11.16 -8.58 15.09
N ARG A 69 -11.60 -8.28 16.30
CA ARG A 69 -10.71 -7.88 17.40
C ARG A 69 -10.02 -9.13 17.91
N ILE A 70 -8.71 -9.16 17.75
CA ILE A 70 -7.89 -10.30 18.17
C ILE A 70 -7.08 -9.87 19.38
N ASP A 71 -7.53 -10.27 20.56
CA ASP A 71 -6.96 -9.83 21.84
C ASP A 71 -5.49 -10.21 22.02
N GLN A 72 -5.06 -11.33 21.41
CA GLN A 72 -3.69 -11.85 21.56
C GLN A 72 -2.71 -11.25 20.57
N ALA A 73 -3.17 -10.64 19.46
CA ALA A 73 -2.31 -10.08 18.43
C ALA A 73 -2.68 -8.63 18.15
N SER A 74 -1.82 -7.72 18.54
CA SER A 74 -1.98 -6.30 18.21
C SER A 74 -1.63 -6.08 16.73
N VAL A 75 -2.57 -6.40 15.84
CA VAL A 75 -2.46 -6.19 14.39
C VAL A 75 -3.47 -5.13 13.98
N PRO A 76 -3.10 -4.17 13.13
CA PRO A 76 -4.09 -3.19 12.64
C PRO A 76 -5.09 -3.87 11.71
N PRO A 77 -6.32 -3.36 11.60
CA PRO A 77 -7.27 -3.86 10.61
C PRO A 77 -6.66 -3.80 9.20
N PHE A 78 -6.72 -4.91 8.48
CA PHE A 78 -6.27 -4.97 7.09
C PHE A 78 -7.30 -5.67 6.22
N ILE A 79 -7.31 -5.34 4.97
CA ILE A 79 -8.22 -5.88 3.95
C ILE A 79 -7.35 -6.52 2.86
N LEU A 80 -7.63 -7.73 2.46
CA LEU A 80 -6.95 -8.33 1.32
C LEU A 80 -7.50 -7.73 0.02
N GLN A 81 -6.62 -7.39 -0.90
CA GLN A 81 -7.01 -6.85 -2.21
C GLN A 81 -7.91 -7.85 -2.96
N SER A 82 -7.65 -9.13 -2.81
CA SER A 82 -8.49 -10.21 -3.35
C SER A 82 -9.94 -10.16 -2.82
N GLN A 83 -10.14 -9.74 -1.57
CA GLN A 83 -11.48 -9.56 -0.98
C GLN A 83 -12.22 -8.38 -1.63
N LEU A 84 -11.52 -7.27 -1.90
CA LEU A 84 -12.11 -6.12 -2.60
C LEU A 84 -12.57 -6.52 -4.00
N TYR A 85 -11.75 -7.25 -4.74
CA TYR A 85 -12.11 -7.77 -6.07
C TYR A 85 -13.31 -8.73 -6.05
N SER A 86 -13.57 -9.37 -4.92
CA SER A 86 -14.73 -10.24 -4.75
C SER A 86 -16.00 -9.46 -4.36
N SER A 87 -15.84 -8.26 -3.82
CA SER A 87 -16.95 -7.44 -3.29
C SER A 87 -17.41 -6.36 -4.26
N VAL A 88 -16.53 -5.91 -5.16
CA VAL A 88 -16.83 -4.88 -6.16
C VAL A 88 -16.69 -5.51 -7.54
N ASN A 89 -17.71 -5.31 -8.38
CA ASN A 89 -17.79 -5.98 -9.68
C ASN A 89 -16.70 -5.53 -10.66
N ASP A 90 -16.35 -4.24 -10.65
CA ASP A 90 -15.35 -3.70 -11.57
C ASP A 90 -13.98 -3.61 -10.90
N ARG A 91 -13.10 -4.55 -11.26
CA ARG A 91 -11.71 -4.63 -10.75
C ARG A 91 -10.88 -3.42 -11.20
N THR A 92 -11.11 -2.93 -12.42
CA THR A 92 -10.38 -1.77 -12.95
C THR A 92 -10.69 -0.52 -12.13
N GLN A 93 -11.96 -0.35 -11.76
CA GLN A 93 -12.39 0.73 -10.88
C GLN A 93 -11.71 0.59 -9.50
N VAL A 94 -11.70 -0.62 -8.92
CA VAL A 94 -11.02 -0.87 -7.64
C VAL A 94 -9.56 -0.44 -7.70
N ASP A 95 -8.83 -0.82 -8.75
CA ASP A 95 -7.41 -0.48 -8.89
C ASP A 95 -7.20 1.03 -9.01
N ARG A 96 -8.00 1.73 -9.80
CA ARG A 96 -7.93 3.20 -9.95
C ARG A 96 -8.19 3.91 -8.62
N GLU A 97 -9.24 3.49 -7.91
CA GLU A 97 -9.62 4.10 -6.64
C GLU A 97 -8.60 3.80 -5.53
N LEU A 98 -8.07 2.59 -5.48
CA LEU A 98 -6.98 2.24 -4.55
C LEU A 98 -5.74 3.09 -4.81
N GLU A 99 -5.40 3.31 -6.08
CA GLU A 99 -4.26 4.15 -6.46
C GLU A 99 -4.50 5.60 -6.03
N CYS A 100 -5.72 6.10 -6.22
CA CYS A 100 -6.11 7.45 -5.76
C CYS A 100 -5.98 7.56 -4.23
N LEU A 101 -6.60 6.65 -3.48
CA LEU A 101 -6.55 6.63 -2.02
C LEU A 101 -5.12 6.45 -1.48
N ARG A 102 -4.27 5.76 -2.23
CA ARG A 102 -2.84 5.60 -1.90
C ARG A 102 -2.10 6.92 -2.08
N ARG A 103 -2.34 7.65 -3.18
CA ARG A 103 -1.74 8.98 -3.44
C ARG A 103 -2.22 10.01 -2.44
N GLU A 104 -3.47 9.94 -2.03
CA GLU A 104 -4.06 10.81 -0.99
C GLU A 104 -3.60 10.42 0.43
N LYS A 105 -2.80 9.36 0.55
CA LYS A 105 -2.30 8.84 1.84
C LYS A 105 -3.41 8.41 2.79
N VAL A 106 -4.57 8.02 2.26
CA VAL A 106 -5.68 7.46 3.04
C VAL A 106 -5.39 6.00 3.38
N VAL A 107 -4.86 5.26 2.40
CA VAL A 107 -4.52 3.84 2.56
C VAL A 107 -3.07 3.57 2.16
N ARG A 108 -2.55 2.44 2.64
CA ARG A 108 -1.24 1.93 2.28
C ARG A 108 -1.35 0.45 1.90
N VAL A 109 -0.62 0.08 0.85
CA VAL A 109 -0.62 -1.29 0.33
C VAL A 109 0.66 -1.99 0.79
N PHE A 110 0.51 -3.22 1.28
CA PHE A 110 1.61 -4.06 1.76
C PHE A 110 1.60 -5.37 0.98
N LYS A 111 2.75 -5.83 0.55
CA LYS A 111 2.90 -7.16 -0.04
C LYS A 111 2.98 -8.19 1.08
N LEU A 112 2.17 -9.25 0.97
CA LEU A 112 2.16 -10.34 1.95
C LEU A 112 3.06 -11.49 1.49
N ASN A 113 3.80 -12.07 2.43
CA ASN A 113 4.64 -13.25 2.19
C ASN A 113 3.84 -14.53 2.46
N THR A 114 2.73 -14.69 1.73
CA THR A 114 1.82 -15.85 1.88
C THR A 114 2.06 -16.94 0.83
N GLY A 115 3.04 -16.76 -0.05
CA GLY A 115 3.28 -17.65 -1.18
C GLY A 115 2.38 -17.38 -2.39
N GLN A 116 1.32 -16.61 -2.22
CA GLN A 116 0.51 -16.01 -3.28
C GLN A 116 0.85 -14.51 -3.36
N ASP A 117 0.78 -13.93 -4.55
CA ASP A 117 1.05 -12.50 -4.73
C ASP A 117 -0.14 -11.65 -4.23
N ASP A 118 -0.47 -11.82 -2.97
CA ASP A 118 -1.57 -11.09 -2.34
C ASP A 118 -1.07 -9.81 -1.65
N HIS A 119 -1.92 -8.81 -1.67
CA HIS A 119 -1.64 -7.51 -1.07
C HIS A 119 -2.67 -7.20 0.01
N ALA A 120 -2.20 -6.62 1.10
CA ALA A 120 -3.04 -6.10 2.18
C ALA A 120 -3.14 -4.59 2.07
N VAL A 121 -4.36 -4.08 2.18
CA VAL A 121 -4.67 -2.65 2.22
C VAL A 121 -4.97 -2.28 3.67
N ILE A 122 -4.32 -1.25 4.18
CA ILE A 122 -4.49 -0.75 5.56
C ILE A 122 -4.71 0.75 5.50
N PHE A 123 -5.65 1.27 6.29
CA PHE A 123 -5.78 2.71 6.47
C PHE A 123 -4.52 3.26 7.14
N LEU A 124 -3.99 4.34 6.60
CA LEU A 124 -2.72 4.91 7.08
C LEU A 124 -2.78 5.24 8.58
N ASP A 125 -3.90 5.77 9.05
CA ASP A 125 -4.11 6.09 10.48
C ASP A 125 -3.96 4.86 11.37
N ASP A 126 -4.53 3.72 10.97
CA ASP A 126 -4.43 2.47 11.72
C ASP A 126 -2.99 1.97 11.76
N TYR A 127 -2.27 2.11 10.64
CA TYR A 127 -0.86 1.74 10.57
C TYR A 127 0.01 2.65 11.46
N LEU A 128 -0.20 3.96 11.40
CA LEU A 128 0.53 4.93 12.24
C LEU A 128 0.26 4.68 13.73
N ASN A 129 -0.99 4.44 14.10
CA ASN A 129 -1.37 4.07 15.47
C ASN A 129 -0.64 2.79 15.93
N GLN A 130 -0.46 1.84 15.01
CA GLN A 130 0.29 0.61 15.32
C GLN A 130 1.78 0.89 15.53
N VAL A 131 2.36 1.78 14.72
CA VAL A 131 3.76 2.21 14.90
C VAL A 131 3.92 2.85 16.30
N ASP A 132 2.99 3.73 16.70
CA ASP A 132 3.05 4.40 18.00
C ASP A 132 2.92 3.41 19.18
N ARG A 133 2.08 2.39 19.04
CA ARG A 133 1.98 1.29 20.03
C ARG A 133 3.30 0.53 20.15
N ILE A 134 4.01 0.34 19.05
CA ILE A 134 5.32 -0.32 19.05
C ILE A 134 6.36 0.56 19.76
N VAL A 135 6.40 1.84 19.44
CA VAL A 135 7.32 2.80 20.08
C VAL A 135 7.11 2.80 21.59
N LYS A 136 5.86 2.93 22.03
CA LYS A 136 5.51 2.89 23.47
C LYS A 136 6.00 1.62 24.15
N ARG A 137 5.79 0.45 23.50
CA ARG A 137 6.26 -0.85 24.04
C ARG A 137 7.79 -0.93 24.10
N MET A 138 8.50 -0.27 23.17
CA MET A 138 9.96 -0.21 23.17
C MET A 138 10.49 0.75 24.23
N GLU A 139 9.78 1.86 24.48
CA GLU A 139 10.06 2.79 25.58
C GLU A 139 9.98 2.07 26.94
N GLU A 140 8.93 1.28 27.14
CA GLU A 140 8.76 0.46 28.35
C GLU A 140 9.92 -0.51 28.55
N LYS A 141 10.52 -1.00 27.46
CA LYS A 141 11.69 -1.89 27.48
C LYS A 141 13.03 -1.15 27.55
N LYS A 142 13.00 0.18 27.69
CA LYS A 142 14.18 1.05 27.75
C LYS A 142 15.11 0.92 26.52
N GLN A 143 14.52 0.70 25.35
CA GLN A 143 15.25 0.65 24.08
C GLN A 143 15.77 2.04 23.72
N SER A 144 17.02 2.13 23.26
CA SER A 144 17.61 3.37 22.75
C SER A 144 17.22 3.65 21.29
N ASP A 145 17.53 4.84 20.83
CA ASP A 145 17.45 5.25 19.43
C ASP A 145 16.01 5.21 18.85
N LEU A 146 15.01 5.51 19.69
CA LEU A 146 13.60 5.47 19.28
C LEU A 146 13.23 6.63 18.33
N GLU A 147 14.08 7.63 18.17
CA GLU A 147 13.87 8.74 17.23
C GLU A 147 13.73 8.25 15.78
N ILE A 148 14.33 7.10 15.47
CA ILE A 148 14.23 6.50 14.13
C ILE A 148 12.79 6.27 13.68
N PHE A 149 11.87 5.97 14.62
CA PHE A 149 10.46 5.76 14.31
C PHE A 149 9.76 7.07 13.89
N LYS A 150 10.18 8.21 14.47
CA LYS A 150 9.70 9.53 14.04
C LYS A 150 10.18 9.84 12.63
N TRP A 151 11.48 9.58 12.36
CA TRP A 151 12.05 9.78 11.01
C TRP A 151 11.38 8.86 9.99
N PHE A 152 11.14 7.61 10.36
CA PHE A 152 10.44 6.63 9.53
C PHE A 152 9.02 7.10 9.18
N LYS A 153 8.24 7.57 10.17
CA LYS A 153 6.89 8.10 9.93
C LYS A 153 6.90 9.36 9.07
N GLY A 154 7.75 10.34 9.42
CA GLY A 154 7.74 11.66 8.80
C GLY A 154 8.41 11.75 7.43
N HIS A 155 9.36 10.88 7.14
CA HIS A 155 10.13 10.97 5.87
C HIS A 155 9.90 9.74 4.98
N VAL A 156 9.93 8.53 5.55
CA VAL A 156 9.85 7.32 4.73
C VAL A 156 8.39 7.01 4.34
N LEU A 157 7.48 6.95 5.30
CA LEU A 157 6.07 6.63 5.01
C LEU A 157 5.38 7.75 4.24
N ASP A 158 5.82 8.98 4.44
CA ASP A 158 5.26 10.14 3.74
C ASP A 158 5.70 10.21 2.28
N SER A 159 6.96 9.88 2.00
CA SER A 159 7.54 10.03 0.65
C SER A 159 7.38 8.78 -0.21
N LYS A 160 7.38 7.58 0.41
CA LYS A 160 7.39 6.31 -0.33
C LYS A 160 6.03 5.62 -0.28
N LEU A 161 5.36 5.58 -1.41
CA LEU A 161 4.02 4.96 -1.53
C LEU A 161 4.08 3.47 -1.91
N GLU A 162 5.13 3.04 -2.60
CA GLU A 162 5.30 1.66 -3.03
C GLU A 162 5.46 0.70 -1.85
N PRO A 163 5.13 -0.58 -2.02
CA PRO A 163 5.26 -1.57 -0.95
C PRO A 163 6.70 -1.98 -0.64
N SER A 164 7.68 -1.53 -1.43
CA SER A 164 9.10 -1.84 -1.26
C SER A 164 9.96 -0.57 -1.33
N ILE A 165 11.15 -0.66 -0.77
CA ILE A 165 12.13 0.45 -0.75
C ILE A 165 13.54 -0.13 -0.82
N GLY A 166 14.42 0.52 -1.61
CA GLY A 166 15.84 0.17 -1.67
C GLY A 166 16.60 0.64 -0.43
N HIS A 167 17.69 -0.04 -0.10
CA HIS A 167 18.55 0.29 1.06
C HIS A 167 19.05 1.74 0.99
N HIS A 168 19.57 2.15 -0.16
CA HIS A 168 20.12 3.49 -0.36
C HIS A 168 19.03 4.57 -0.21
N GLU A 169 17.85 4.34 -0.79
CA GLU A 169 16.70 5.25 -0.70
C GLU A 169 16.21 5.37 0.75
N LEU A 170 16.07 4.23 1.44
CA LEU A 170 15.68 4.17 2.85
C LEU A 170 16.65 4.97 3.72
N PHE A 171 17.95 4.73 3.53
CA PHE A 171 19.01 5.42 4.26
C PHE A 171 18.96 6.93 4.02
N SER A 172 18.79 7.34 2.75
CA SER A 172 18.69 8.75 2.35
C SER A 172 17.50 9.45 3.02
N LEU A 173 16.32 8.83 2.98
CA LEU A 173 15.10 9.39 3.60
C LEU A 173 15.21 9.48 5.12
N LEU A 174 15.76 8.46 5.77
CA LEU A 174 15.96 8.48 7.22
C LEU A 174 16.98 9.55 7.63
N SER A 175 18.00 9.79 6.80
CA SER A 175 19.05 10.80 7.07
C SER A 175 18.51 12.24 7.08
N LEU A 176 17.33 12.48 6.54
CA LEU A 176 16.65 13.79 6.66
C LEU A 176 16.27 14.12 8.12
N GLY A 177 16.07 13.08 8.93
CA GLY A 177 15.75 13.26 10.36
C GLY A 177 16.97 13.36 11.25
N GLY A 178 18.11 12.79 10.83
CA GLY A 178 19.32 12.83 11.63
C GLY A 178 20.36 11.81 11.17
N LYS A 179 21.37 11.56 12.02
CA LYS A 179 22.46 10.65 11.67
C LYS A 179 22.01 9.18 11.77
N VAL A 180 21.88 8.54 10.63
CA VAL A 180 21.46 7.13 10.52
C VAL A 180 22.65 6.18 10.73
N LYS A 181 22.39 5.05 11.37
CA LYS A 181 23.30 3.93 11.58
C LYS A 181 22.61 2.64 11.11
N ASP A 182 23.38 1.61 10.78
CA ASP A 182 22.82 0.30 10.41
C ASP A 182 21.97 -0.31 11.54
N ALA A 183 22.32 0.00 12.79
CA ALA A 183 21.53 -0.39 13.96
C ALA A 183 20.08 0.13 13.91
N HIS A 184 19.87 1.31 13.32
CA HIS A 184 18.54 1.90 13.17
C HIS A 184 17.68 1.08 12.20
N ILE A 185 18.27 0.64 11.06
CA ILE A 185 17.56 -0.22 10.10
C ILE A 185 17.22 -1.57 10.75
N THR A 186 18.19 -2.13 11.49
CA THR A 186 17.99 -3.37 12.26
C THR A 186 16.84 -3.20 13.27
N LEU A 187 16.75 -2.04 13.91
CA LEU A 187 15.68 -1.73 14.86
C LEU A 187 14.31 -1.71 14.18
N LEU A 188 14.19 -1.11 12.99
CA LEU A 188 12.95 -1.11 12.19
C LEU A 188 12.55 -2.52 11.76
N ILE A 189 13.53 -3.37 11.40
CA ILE A 189 13.29 -4.78 11.05
C ILE A 189 12.81 -5.56 12.29
N ASN A 190 13.47 -5.38 13.43
CA ASN A 190 13.11 -6.05 14.70
C ASN A 190 11.73 -5.59 15.20
N ALA A 191 11.34 -4.34 14.90
CA ALA A 191 10.02 -3.81 15.17
C ALA A 191 8.93 -4.42 14.28
N GLY A 192 9.34 -5.08 13.19
CA GLY A 192 8.43 -5.68 12.21
C GLY A 192 7.83 -4.68 11.21
N LEU A 193 8.48 -3.52 11.03
CA LEU A 193 8.05 -2.50 10.08
C LEU A 193 8.67 -2.72 8.70
N LEU A 194 9.80 -3.42 8.64
CA LEU A 194 10.51 -3.76 7.42
C LEU A 194 10.90 -5.24 7.44
N THR A 195 10.93 -5.85 6.25
CA THR A 195 11.50 -7.20 6.05
C THR A 195 12.44 -7.15 4.85
N ARG A 196 13.56 -7.87 4.92
CA ARG A 196 14.47 -7.98 3.79
C ARG A 196 13.88 -8.90 2.72
N GLN A 197 14.11 -8.57 1.47
CA GLN A 197 13.78 -9.47 0.38
C GLN A 197 14.80 -10.63 0.34
N LEU A 198 14.33 -11.81 -0.02
CA LEU A 198 15.19 -13.00 -0.10
C LEU A 198 16.07 -12.99 -1.37
N ILE A 199 15.54 -12.45 -2.46
CA ILE A 199 16.19 -12.44 -3.76
C ILE A 199 17.18 -11.27 -3.85
N ASP A 200 16.77 -10.11 -3.33
CA ASP A 200 17.57 -8.88 -3.36
C ASP A 200 17.77 -8.37 -1.92
N PRO A 201 18.96 -8.59 -1.33
CA PRO A 201 19.21 -8.20 0.06
C PRO A 201 19.25 -6.68 0.28
N ASP A 202 19.40 -5.89 -0.79
CA ASP A 202 19.39 -4.43 -0.73
C ASP A 202 17.98 -3.83 -0.86
N MET A 203 16.97 -4.70 -0.96
CA MET A 203 15.57 -4.28 -1.00
C MET A 203 14.82 -4.72 0.25
N TYR A 204 13.94 -3.86 0.72
CA TYR A 204 13.06 -4.12 1.86
C TYR A 204 11.59 -4.03 1.42
N TRP A 205 10.77 -4.90 1.98
CA TRP A 205 9.31 -4.76 1.95
C TRP A 205 8.86 -4.04 3.22
N PHE A 206 7.93 -3.09 3.05
CA PHE A 206 7.18 -2.58 4.21
C PHE A 206 6.35 -3.73 4.78
N ALA A 207 6.34 -3.85 6.11
CA ALA A 207 5.73 -4.99 6.78
C ALA A 207 4.65 -4.53 7.76
N ILE A 208 3.70 -5.42 8.00
CA ILE A 208 2.64 -5.22 8.98
C ILE A 208 3.12 -5.85 10.30
N PRO A 209 3.34 -5.04 11.34
CA PRO A 209 3.84 -5.57 12.61
C PRO A 209 2.91 -6.64 13.19
N SER A 210 3.50 -7.67 13.75
CA SER A 210 2.80 -8.78 14.42
C SER A 210 1.98 -9.69 13.50
N ILE A 211 1.97 -9.48 12.19
CA ILE A 211 1.19 -10.31 11.26
C ILE A 211 1.60 -11.80 11.33
N GLY A 212 2.87 -12.09 11.57
CA GLY A 212 3.36 -13.46 11.73
C GLY A 212 2.77 -14.18 12.95
N LYS A 213 2.43 -13.45 14.01
CA LYS A 213 1.73 -13.99 15.17
C LYS A 213 0.28 -14.29 14.85
N LEU A 214 -0.34 -13.44 14.02
CA LEU A 214 -1.70 -13.63 13.54
C LEU A 214 -1.80 -14.92 12.72
N TRP A 215 -0.87 -15.16 11.79
CA TRP A 215 -0.84 -16.38 10.97
C TRP A 215 -0.75 -17.65 11.82
N LYS A 216 0.06 -17.64 12.89
CA LYS A 216 0.16 -18.78 13.81
C LYS A 216 -1.13 -19.01 14.59
N GLY A 217 -1.84 -17.94 14.97
CA GLY A 217 -3.12 -18.01 15.67
C GLY A 217 -4.30 -18.33 14.74
N LEU A 218 -4.31 -17.77 13.54
CA LEU A 218 -5.37 -17.96 12.55
C LEU A 218 -5.37 -19.35 11.90
N LEU A 219 -4.22 -19.99 11.79
CA LEU A 219 -4.13 -21.39 11.33
C LEU A 219 -4.88 -22.33 12.29
N GLN A 220 -5.11 -21.94 13.48
CA GLN A 220 -5.92 -22.69 14.45
C GLN A 220 -7.40 -22.28 14.53
N UNK A 221 -7.64 -21.12 14.07
CA UNK A 221 -8.91 -20.72 14.33
C UNK A 221 -9.67 -20.06 13.29
N CYS A 222 -9.09 -19.47 12.56
CA CYS A 222 -9.88 -18.52 11.77
C CYS A 222 -10.02 -18.90 10.29
N TRP A 223 -9.46 -20.03 9.88
CA TRP A 223 -9.77 -20.59 8.56
C TRP A 223 -11.27 -20.91 8.43
N CYS A 224 -11.92 -21.26 9.53
CA CYS A 224 -13.36 -21.47 9.57
C CYS A 224 -14.15 -20.20 9.27
N TRP A 225 -13.74 -19.04 9.80
CA TRP A 225 -14.49 -17.80 9.61
C TRP A 225 -14.37 -17.23 8.19
N PHE A 226 -13.19 -17.42 7.58
CA PHE A 226 -12.90 -17.00 6.20
C PHE A 226 -13.61 -17.89 5.15
N LEU A 227 -13.79 -19.18 5.46
CA LEU A 227 -14.49 -20.13 4.60
C LEU A 227 -16.02 -20.01 4.72
N ILE A 228 -16.53 -19.70 5.92
CA ILE A 228 -17.98 -19.59 6.17
C ILE A 228 -18.61 -18.39 5.42
N LYS A 229 -17.84 -17.30 5.19
CA LYS A 229 -18.35 -16.16 4.43
C LYS A 229 -18.25 -16.29 2.91
N ARG A 230 -17.64 -17.35 2.41
CA ARG A 230 -17.53 -17.58 0.95
C ARG A 230 -18.73 -18.33 0.38
N ASP A 231 -19.56 -18.93 1.25
CA ASP A 231 -20.70 -19.78 0.86
C ASP A 231 -22.07 -19.16 1.23
N LEU A 232 -22.11 -17.85 1.58
CA LEU A 232 -23.32 -17.04 1.79
C LEU A 232 -23.42 -15.94 0.73
#